data_657f4791c3c750971f81416c8359423c
#
_entry.id   657f4791c3c750971f81416c8359423c
#
_cell.length_a   1.000
_cell.length_b   1.000
_cell.length_c   1.000
_cell.angle_alpha   90.00
_cell.angle_beta   90.00
_cell.angle_gamma   90.00
#
_symmetry.space_group_name_H-M   'P 1'
#
loop_
_entity.id
_entity.type
_entity.pdbx_description
1 polymer ?
#
loop_
_entity_poly.entity_id
_entity_poly.type
_entity_poly.pdbx_seq_one_letter_code
_entity_poly.pdbx_strand_id
1 'polypeptide(L)'
;VWTLHNPARYVLVTTSGPVILWEFHGAEHLAQDLPLVTEVRVGTPWFHFAAGNQSHQKAKEFATEIATEIKKYGGGNRRIAVDRVDTIGTLSLIAEGLIIEDGMALAERARLIKSKDEIAAMRIAVGACEEGVRRMRSTLRPGITENALWSMLHQTNIELGGEWIMTRLLNSGYKTNPWYQ
;
A
#
# COMPACT_ATOMS: atom_id res chain seq x y z
N VAL A 1 0.70 5.99 -4.92
CA VAL A 1 0.55 4.61 -5.39
C VAL A 1 0.36 3.70 -4.19
N TRP A 2 -0.78 3.04 -4.09
CA TRP A 2 -1.05 2.09 -3.01
C TRP A 2 -0.61 0.69 -3.43
N THR A 3 0.21 0.02 -2.61
CA THR A 3 0.74 -1.31 -2.91
C THR A 3 0.59 -2.26 -1.73
N LEU A 4 -0.65 -2.72 -1.49
CA LEU A 4 -0.92 -3.66 -0.40
C LEU A 4 -0.27 -5.04 -0.61
N HIS A 5 -0.13 -5.45 -1.86
CA HIS A 5 0.25 -6.82 -2.22
C HIS A 5 1.54 -6.94 -3.02
N ASN A 6 2.18 -5.82 -3.35
CA ASN A 6 3.42 -5.86 -4.13
C ASN A 6 4.52 -5.02 -3.45
N PRO A 7 5.30 -5.63 -2.54
CA PRO A 7 6.38 -4.94 -1.84
C PRO A 7 7.53 -4.53 -2.76
N ALA A 8 7.55 -4.99 -4.02
CA ALA A 8 8.57 -4.61 -4.99
C ALA A 8 8.28 -3.27 -5.68
N ARG A 9 7.09 -2.69 -5.49
CA ARG A 9 6.74 -1.37 -6.03
C ARG A 9 7.07 -0.30 -5.01
N TYR A 10 7.88 0.68 -5.39
CA TYR A 10 8.20 1.83 -4.55
C TYR A 10 8.33 3.10 -5.41
N VAL A 11 8.13 4.24 -4.78
CA VAL A 11 8.16 5.53 -5.46
C VAL A 11 9.03 6.52 -4.68
N LEU A 12 9.87 7.25 -5.39
CA LEU A 12 10.63 8.37 -4.87
C LEU A 12 10.00 9.68 -5.36
N VAL A 13 9.59 10.51 -4.42
CA VAL A 13 9.08 11.85 -4.69
C VAL A 13 10.13 12.85 -4.22
N THR A 14 10.61 13.68 -5.13
CA THR A 14 11.56 14.74 -4.81
C THR A 14 10.86 16.10 -4.83
N THR A 15 11.44 17.09 -4.15
CA THR A 15 10.84 18.43 -4.06
C THR A 15 10.89 19.22 -5.36
N SER A 16 11.86 18.94 -6.22
CA SER A 16 12.11 19.69 -7.46
C SER A 16 12.55 18.84 -8.65
N GLY A 17 12.68 17.56 -8.44
CA GLY A 17 13.05 16.59 -9.49
C GLY A 17 11.86 15.72 -9.90
N PRO A 18 12.16 14.60 -10.57
CA PRO A 18 11.14 13.69 -11.06
C PRO A 18 10.44 12.94 -9.92
N VAL A 19 9.24 12.45 -10.20
CA VAL A 19 8.61 11.36 -9.46
C VAL A 19 9.00 10.06 -10.16
N ILE A 20 9.81 9.25 -9.51
CA ILE A 20 10.33 7.99 -10.04
C ILE A 20 9.57 6.85 -9.40
N LEU A 21 8.94 6.03 -10.22
CA LEU A 21 8.27 4.81 -9.80
C LEU A 21 9.10 3.60 -10.23
N TRP A 22 9.45 2.75 -9.29
CA TRP A 22 9.95 1.41 -9.57
C TRP A 22 8.81 0.42 -9.52
N GLU A 23 8.57 -0.20 -10.66
CA GLU A 23 7.49 -1.16 -10.84
C GLU A 23 8.02 -2.59 -10.79
N PHE A 24 7.16 -3.54 -10.49
CA PHE A 24 7.48 -4.95 -10.59
C PHE A 24 7.79 -5.32 -12.04
N HIS A 25 8.82 -6.15 -12.25
CA HIS A 25 9.23 -6.61 -13.57
C HIS A 25 8.06 -7.21 -14.36
N GLY A 26 7.83 -6.69 -15.54
CA GLY A 26 6.71 -7.09 -16.42
C GLY A 26 5.39 -6.36 -16.15
N ALA A 27 5.32 -5.50 -15.13
CA ALA A 27 4.14 -4.72 -14.79
C ALA A 27 4.29 -3.21 -15.07
N GLU A 28 5.35 -2.79 -15.73
CA GLU A 28 5.69 -1.39 -16.03
C GLU A 28 4.57 -0.69 -16.83
N HIS A 29 3.86 -1.44 -17.65
CA HIS A 29 2.73 -0.95 -18.43
C HIS A 29 1.57 -0.43 -17.57
N LEU A 30 1.43 -0.90 -16.32
CA LEU A 30 0.38 -0.45 -15.40
C LEU A 30 0.60 0.99 -14.88
N ALA A 31 1.80 1.51 -15.07
CA ALA A 31 2.17 2.85 -14.62
C ALA A 31 2.15 3.91 -15.73
N GLN A 32 1.90 3.53 -16.99
CA GLN A 32 2.01 4.40 -18.15
C GLN A 32 1.03 5.58 -18.12
N ASP A 33 -0.15 5.38 -17.55
CA ASP A 33 -1.21 6.39 -17.48
C ASP A 33 -1.25 7.17 -16.16
N LEU A 34 -0.21 7.05 -15.32
CA LEU A 34 -0.13 7.80 -14.07
C LEU A 34 0.42 9.21 -14.31
N PRO A 35 -0.42 10.26 -14.24
CA PRO A 35 -0.06 11.60 -14.74
C PRO A 35 1.04 12.29 -13.94
N LEU A 36 1.29 11.86 -12.69
CA LEU A 36 2.31 12.45 -11.82
C LEU A 36 3.62 11.68 -11.83
N VAL A 37 3.67 10.49 -12.43
CA VAL A 37 4.89 9.70 -12.55
C VAL A 37 5.65 10.16 -13.79
N THR A 38 6.87 10.63 -13.59
CA THR A 38 7.72 11.15 -14.68
C THR A 38 8.66 10.09 -15.24
N GLU A 39 8.99 9.09 -14.44
CA GLU A 39 9.89 8.01 -14.83
C GLU A 39 9.44 6.69 -14.22
N VAL A 40 9.39 5.63 -15.02
CA VAL A 40 9.10 4.27 -14.59
C VAL A 40 10.33 3.41 -14.81
N ARG A 41 10.75 2.70 -13.77
CA ARG A 41 11.88 1.76 -13.80
C ARG A 41 11.45 0.39 -13.31
N VAL A 42 12.22 -0.63 -13.64
CA VAL A 42 12.09 -1.95 -13.03
C VAL A 42 12.65 -1.92 -11.62
N GLY A 43 11.82 -2.32 -10.64
CA GLY A 43 12.24 -2.39 -9.25
C GLY A 43 13.16 -3.56 -8.96
N THR A 44 14.01 -3.41 -7.95
CA THR A 44 14.86 -4.48 -7.43
C THR A 44 14.20 -5.07 -6.18
N PRO A 45 13.50 -6.22 -6.27
CA PRO A 45 12.89 -6.85 -5.10
C PRO A 45 13.97 -7.51 -4.24
N TRP A 46 14.04 -7.14 -2.96
CA TRP A 46 15.03 -7.67 -2.01
C TRP A 46 14.44 -8.58 -0.93
N PHE A 47 13.11 -8.67 -0.82
CA PHE A 47 12.48 -9.55 0.17
C PHE A 47 12.73 -11.02 -0.17
N HIS A 48 12.85 -11.86 0.86
CA HIS A 48 13.31 -13.24 0.73
C HIS A 48 12.48 -14.10 -0.26
N PHE A 49 11.18 -13.88 -0.33
CA PHE A 49 10.30 -14.59 -1.26
C PHE A 49 10.75 -14.42 -2.75
N ALA A 50 11.23 -13.23 -3.12
CA ALA A 50 11.66 -12.95 -4.50
C ALA A 50 13.17 -13.15 -4.70
N ALA A 51 14.00 -12.80 -3.72
CA ALA A 51 15.45 -12.76 -3.83
C ALA A 51 16.16 -13.98 -3.20
N GLY A 52 15.46 -14.76 -2.37
CA GLY A 52 16.04 -15.90 -1.66
C GLY A 52 17.31 -15.49 -0.89
N ASN A 53 18.35 -16.26 -1.02
CA ASN A 53 19.64 -16.01 -0.36
C ASN A 53 20.37 -14.73 -0.84
N GLN A 54 19.88 -14.09 -1.92
CA GLN A 54 20.44 -12.83 -2.41
C GLN A 54 19.80 -11.59 -1.79
N SER A 55 18.89 -11.73 -0.82
CA SER A 55 18.12 -10.62 -0.21
C SER A 55 19.02 -9.45 0.21
N HIS A 56 20.13 -9.69 0.89
CA HIS A 56 21.04 -8.65 1.33
C HIS A 56 21.73 -7.93 0.15
N GLN A 57 22.13 -8.69 -0.86
CA GLN A 57 22.75 -8.11 -2.05
C GLN A 57 21.73 -7.25 -2.81
N LYS A 58 20.50 -7.74 -2.99
CA LYS A 58 19.42 -6.99 -3.65
C LYS A 58 19.00 -5.75 -2.88
N ALA A 59 18.97 -5.81 -1.55
CA ALA A 59 18.69 -4.64 -0.72
C ALA A 59 19.80 -3.57 -0.85
N LYS A 60 21.07 -3.99 -0.99
CA LYS A 60 22.16 -3.05 -1.27
C LYS A 60 22.02 -2.41 -2.65
N GLU A 61 21.67 -3.17 -3.68
CA GLU A 61 21.42 -2.65 -5.04
C GLU A 61 20.29 -1.61 -5.01
N PHE A 62 19.16 -1.92 -4.38
CA PHE A 62 18.06 -0.99 -4.13
C PHE A 62 18.54 0.29 -3.45
N ALA A 63 19.25 0.17 -2.32
CA ALA A 63 19.70 1.30 -1.54
C ALA A 63 20.70 2.20 -2.31
N THR A 64 21.62 1.59 -3.05
CA THR A 64 22.59 2.31 -3.89
C THR A 64 21.87 3.11 -4.99
N GLU A 65 20.83 2.54 -5.60
CA GLU A 65 20.02 3.24 -6.60
C GLU A 65 19.32 4.45 -6.00
N ILE A 66 18.62 4.27 -4.86
CA ILE A 66 17.93 5.37 -4.15
C ILE A 66 18.93 6.45 -3.72
N ALA A 67 20.10 6.08 -3.16
CA ALA A 67 21.12 7.03 -2.75
C ALA A 67 21.68 7.84 -3.94
N THR A 68 21.79 7.22 -5.10
CA THR A 68 22.21 7.89 -6.34
C THR A 68 21.21 8.96 -6.75
N GLU A 69 19.90 8.66 -6.72
CA GLU A 69 18.86 9.64 -7.05
C GLU A 69 18.77 10.77 -6.00
N ILE A 70 18.93 10.45 -4.71
CA ILE A 70 18.99 11.47 -3.66
C ILE A 70 20.23 12.38 -3.84
N LYS A 71 21.37 11.84 -4.22
CA LYS A 71 22.56 12.65 -4.55
C LYS A 71 22.29 13.59 -5.71
N LYS A 72 21.57 13.12 -6.72
CA LYS A 72 21.26 13.89 -7.93
C LYS A 72 20.24 15.00 -7.69
N TYR A 73 19.18 14.72 -6.91
CA TYR A 73 18.05 15.63 -6.76
C TYR A 73 17.90 16.24 -5.35
N GLY A 74 18.67 15.77 -4.38
CA GLY A 74 18.56 16.21 -2.98
C GLY A 74 19.26 17.51 -2.63
N GLY A 75 20.01 18.15 -3.57
CA GLY A 75 20.72 19.40 -3.30
C GLY A 75 21.71 19.31 -2.14
N GLY A 76 22.34 18.14 -1.91
CA GLY A 76 23.22 17.87 -0.78
C GLY A 76 22.52 17.36 0.49
N ASN A 77 21.19 17.39 0.54
CA ASN A 77 20.44 16.82 1.64
C ASN A 77 20.39 15.30 1.51
N ARG A 78 20.72 14.59 2.59
CA ARG A 78 20.71 13.13 2.66
C ARG A 78 19.54 12.55 3.46
N ARG A 79 18.59 13.39 3.86
CA ARG A 79 17.40 12.98 4.60
C ARG A 79 16.34 12.48 3.64
N ILE A 80 15.77 11.34 3.96
CA ILE A 80 14.66 10.74 3.22
C ILE A 80 13.56 10.33 4.19
N ALA A 81 12.34 10.72 3.91
CA ALA A 81 11.16 10.29 4.65
C ALA A 81 10.64 9.00 4.01
N VAL A 82 10.55 7.94 4.80
CA VAL A 82 10.11 6.60 4.35
C VAL A 82 8.83 6.23 5.09
N ASP A 83 7.78 5.90 4.35
CA ASP A 83 6.50 5.50 4.95
C ASP A 83 6.51 4.04 5.40
N ARG A 84 7.09 3.15 4.59
CA ARG A 84 7.24 1.73 4.94
C ARG A 84 8.37 1.08 4.15
N VAL A 85 9.31 0.49 4.85
CA VAL A 85 10.35 -0.38 4.32
C VAL A 85 10.72 -1.41 5.39
N ASP A 86 11.15 -2.60 5.00
CA ASP A 86 11.58 -3.63 5.93
C ASP A 86 12.95 -3.33 6.56
N THR A 87 13.33 -4.14 7.53
CA THR A 87 14.59 -3.96 8.27
C THR A 87 15.82 -4.00 7.35
N ILE A 88 15.87 -4.96 6.40
CA ILE A 88 17.04 -5.13 5.51
C ILE A 88 17.15 -3.91 4.59
N GLY A 89 16.05 -3.47 4.00
CA GLY A 89 16.00 -2.26 3.17
C GLY A 89 16.42 -1.01 3.95
N THR A 90 15.89 -0.82 5.17
CA THR A 90 16.25 0.30 6.04
C THR A 90 17.74 0.33 6.36
N LEU A 91 18.30 -0.79 6.79
CA LEU A 91 19.73 -0.89 7.12
C LEU A 91 20.62 -0.63 5.90
N SER A 92 20.19 -1.08 4.72
CA SER A 92 20.91 -0.82 3.48
C SER A 92 20.89 0.66 3.09
N LEU A 93 19.75 1.36 3.24
CA LEU A 93 19.65 2.81 3.03
C LEU A 93 20.57 3.60 3.99
N ILE A 94 20.61 3.21 5.25
CA ILE A 94 21.50 3.81 6.27
C ILE A 94 22.97 3.56 5.89
N ALA A 95 23.32 2.37 5.41
CA ALA A 95 24.69 2.02 5.00
C ALA A 95 25.17 2.88 3.81
N GLU A 96 24.27 3.33 2.92
CA GLU A 96 24.56 4.32 1.87
C GLU A 96 24.67 5.76 2.43
N GLY A 97 24.56 5.92 3.75
CA GLY A 97 24.68 7.18 4.46
C GLY A 97 23.46 8.08 4.35
N LEU A 98 22.28 7.54 4.06
CA LEU A 98 21.04 8.28 4.12
C LEU A 98 20.55 8.40 5.59
N ILE A 99 19.88 9.50 5.89
CA ILE A 99 19.24 9.76 7.17
C ILE A 99 17.75 9.46 7.00
N ILE A 100 17.26 8.45 7.70
CA ILE A 100 15.88 7.98 7.57
C ILE A 100 14.99 8.74 8.56
N GLU A 101 13.91 9.30 8.04
CA GLU A 101 12.87 10.01 8.80
C GLU A 101 11.53 9.28 8.62
N ASP A 102 10.60 9.50 9.55
CA ASP A 102 9.24 8.97 9.44
C ASP A 102 8.46 9.66 8.32
N GLY A 103 8.20 8.91 7.24
CA GLY A 103 7.37 9.35 6.12
C GLY A 103 5.88 9.13 6.34
N MET A 104 5.48 8.26 7.29
CA MET A 104 4.07 7.94 7.51
C MET A 104 3.30 9.17 7.97
N ALA A 105 3.81 9.89 8.97
CA ALA A 105 3.17 11.11 9.47
C ALA A 105 3.06 12.20 8.39
N LEU A 106 4.06 12.31 7.51
CA LEU A 106 4.04 13.24 6.38
C LEU A 106 2.96 12.85 5.37
N ALA A 107 2.90 11.58 4.97
CA ALA A 107 1.92 11.05 4.04
C ALA A 107 0.48 11.17 4.58
N GLU A 108 0.27 10.92 5.88
CA GLU A 108 -1.05 11.09 6.52
C GLU A 108 -1.50 12.55 6.53
N ARG A 109 -0.60 13.49 6.80
CA ARG A 109 -0.92 14.93 6.71
C ARG A 109 -1.27 15.34 5.28
N ALA A 110 -0.55 14.85 4.28
CA ALA A 110 -0.82 15.15 2.87
C ALA A 110 -2.21 14.65 2.44
N ARG A 111 -2.69 13.54 3.01
CA ARG A 111 -4.00 12.92 2.73
C ARG A 111 -5.13 13.40 3.63
N LEU A 112 -4.87 14.26 4.61
CA LEU A 112 -5.85 14.64 5.63
C LEU A 112 -7.08 15.33 5.01
N ILE A 113 -6.87 16.28 4.11
CA ILE A 113 -7.93 17.03 3.44
C ILE A 113 -8.18 16.39 2.08
N LYS A 114 -9.40 15.86 1.90
CA LYS A 114 -9.80 15.15 0.69
C LYS A 114 -10.27 16.12 -0.39
N SER A 115 -9.90 15.84 -1.63
CA SER A 115 -10.45 16.50 -2.80
C SER A 115 -11.92 16.12 -3.03
N LYS A 116 -12.59 16.82 -3.97
CA LYS A 116 -13.97 16.48 -4.37
C LYS A 116 -14.07 15.08 -4.97
N ASP A 117 -13.07 14.67 -5.73
CA ASP A 117 -13.03 13.36 -6.40
C ASP A 117 -12.79 12.24 -5.40
N GLU A 118 -11.89 12.45 -4.42
CA GLU A 118 -11.68 11.51 -3.31
C GLU A 118 -12.95 11.34 -2.48
N ILE A 119 -13.69 12.43 -2.20
CA ILE A 119 -14.98 12.36 -1.50
C ILE A 119 -16.01 11.59 -2.33
N ALA A 120 -16.05 11.78 -3.64
CA ALA A 120 -16.95 11.04 -4.52
C ALA A 120 -16.62 9.54 -4.51
N ALA A 121 -15.34 9.17 -4.60
CA ALA A 121 -14.89 7.78 -4.49
C ALA A 121 -15.24 7.15 -3.14
N MET A 122 -15.04 7.89 -2.03
CA MET A 122 -15.44 7.44 -0.69
C MET A 122 -16.94 7.18 -0.57
N ARG A 123 -17.78 8.05 -1.17
CA ARG A 123 -19.25 7.84 -1.19
C ARG A 123 -19.65 6.57 -1.93
N ILE A 124 -19.00 6.27 -3.05
CA ILE A 124 -19.22 5.02 -3.80
C ILE A 124 -18.87 3.82 -2.92
N ALA A 125 -17.70 3.86 -2.28
CA ALA A 125 -17.24 2.78 -1.39
C ALA A 125 -18.19 2.57 -0.19
N VAL A 126 -18.67 3.65 0.42
CA VAL A 126 -19.67 3.58 1.52
C VAL A 126 -20.98 2.99 1.02
N GLY A 127 -21.48 3.40 -0.16
CA GLY A 127 -22.71 2.84 -0.76
C GLY A 127 -22.60 1.33 -1.01
N ALA A 128 -21.45 0.85 -1.48
CA ALA A 128 -21.20 -0.59 -1.62
C ALA A 128 -21.23 -1.32 -0.27
N CYS A 129 -20.63 -0.72 0.75
CA CYS A 129 -20.65 -1.26 2.12
C CYS A 129 -22.07 -1.32 2.69
N GLU A 130 -22.85 -0.24 2.55
CA GLU A 130 -24.25 -0.18 3.02
C GLU A 130 -25.12 -1.25 2.35
N GLU A 131 -24.97 -1.45 1.03
CA GLU A 131 -25.67 -2.52 0.31
C GLU A 131 -25.25 -3.90 0.81
N GLY A 132 -23.97 -4.11 1.08
CA GLY A 132 -23.47 -5.36 1.67
C GLY A 132 -24.10 -5.64 3.04
N VAL A 133 -24.14 -4.65 3.92
CA VAL A 133 -24.76 -4.76 5.24
C VAL A 133 -26.29 -5.00 5.11
N ARG A 134 -26.95 -4.35 4.18
CA ARG A 134 -28.37 -4.56 3.90
C ARG A 134 -28.66 -6.01 3.49
N ARG A 135 -27.85 -6.59 2.61
CA ARG A 135 -27.97 -8.01 2.19
C ARG A 135 -27.70 -8.96 3.35
N MET A 136 -26.64 -8.70 4.13
CA MET A 136 -26.35 -9.50 5.33
C MET A 136 -27.52 -9.49 6.30
N ARG A 137 -28.10 -8.30 6.58
CA ARG A 137 -29.26 -8.16 7.46
C ARG A 137 -30.48 -8.93 6.96
N SER A 138 -30.77 -8.88 5.67
CA SER A 138 -31.93 -9.58 5.08
C SER A 138 -31.80 -11.11 5.13
N THR A 139 -30.58 -11.62 5.23
CA THR A 139 -30.27 -13.07 5.25
C THR A 139 -30.05 -13.58 6.68
N LEU A 140 -29.87 -12.68 7.64
CA LEU A 140 -29.60 -13.04 9.03
C LEU A 140 -30.73 -13.88 9.61
N ARG A 141 -30.40 -15.09 10.08
CA ARG A 141 -31.32 -16.03 10.72
C ARG A 141 -30.58 -16.93 11.69
N PRO A 142 -31.27 -17.52 12.69
CA PRO A 142 -30.61 -18.52 13.54
C PRO A 142 -30.00 -19.66 12.72
N GLY A 143 -28.78 -20.06 13.11
CA GLY A 143 -28.03 -21.11 12.44
C GLY A 143 -27.15 -20.66 11.26
N ILE A 144 -27.25 -19.41 10.81
CA ILE A 144 -26.29 -18.88 9.83
C ILE A 144 -24.92 -18.71 10.49
N THR A 145 -23.86 -19.07 9.76
CA THR A 145 -22.49 -18.87 10.27
C THR A 145 -21.96 -17.48 9.99
N GLU A 146 -21.01 -17.00 10.80
CA GLU A 146 -20.28 -15.76 10.55
C GLU A 146 -19.63 -15.77 9.17
N ASN A 147 -19.06 -16.91 8.75
CA ASN A 147 -18.45 -17.06 7.42
C ASN A 147 -19.46 -16.88 6.28
N ALA A 148 -20.68 -17.40 6.43
CA ALA A 148 -21.70 -17.23 5.41
C ALA A 148 -22.13 -15.75 5.28
N LEU A 149 -22.29 -15.03 6.40
CA LEU A 149 -22.54 -13.59 6.36
C LEU A 149 -21.38 -12.81 5.77
N TRP A 150 -20.14 -13.15 6.16
CA TRP A 150 -18.95 -12.51 5.63
C TRP A 150 -18.80 -12.71 4.13
N SER A 151 -19.09 -13.90 3.62
CA SER A 151 -19.04 -14.18 2.17
C SER A 151 -19.98 -13.31 1.36
N MET A 152 -21.15 -12.97 1.91
CA MET A 152 -22.11 -12.07 1.25
C MET A 152 -21.58 -10.65 1.14
N LEU A 153 -20.86 -10.15 2.16
CA LEU A 153 -20.23 -8.85 2.10
C LEU A 153 -19.15 -8.81 1.00
N HIS A 154 -18.32 -9.85 0.91
CA HIS A 154 -17.32 -9.97 -0.14
C HIS A 154 -17.95 -10.05 -1.54
N GLN A 155 -18.97 -10.85 -1.72
CA GLN A 155 -19.71 -10.96 -2.98
C GLN A 155 -20.24 -9.59 -3.41
N THR A 156 -20.93 -8.90 -2.50
CA THR A 156 -21.50 -7.57 -2.78
C THR A 156 -20.43 -6.56 -3.14
N ASN A 157 -19.30 -6.56 -2.41
CA ASN A 157 -18.18 -5.68 -2.69
C ASN A 157 -17.62 -5.88 -4.09
N ILE A 158 -17.41 -7.14 -4.51
CA ILE A 158 -16.90 -7.47 -5.84
C ILE A 158 -17.93 -7.12 -6.93
N GLU A 159 -19.20 -7.44 -6.74
CA GLU A 159 -20.29 -7.12 -7.68
C GLU A 159 -20.42 -5.61 -7.93
N LEU A 160 -20.11 -4.78 -6.94
CA LEU A 160 -20.16 -3.32 -7.02
C LEU A 160 -18.82 -2.66 -7.38
N GLY A 161 -17.84 -3.45 -7.85
CA GLY A 161 -16.56 -2.95 -8.35
C GLY A 161 -15.49 -2.73 -7.28
N GLY A 162 -15.70 -3.20 -6.06
CA GLY A 162 -14.68 -3.22 -5.02
C GLY A 162 -13.72 -4.39 -5.19
N GLU A 163 -12.52 -4.26 -4.65
CA GLU A 163 -11.46 -5.27 -4.76
C GLU A 163 -11.17 -5.94 -3.42
N TRP A 164 -10.86 -5.14 -2.41
CA TRP A 164 -10.32 -5.62 -1.16
C TRP A 164 -11.08 -5.11 0.07
N ILE A 165 -11.33 -6.02 1.03
CA ILE A 165 -11.82 -5.69 2.37
C ILE A 165 -10.67 -5.92 3.35
N MET A 166 -10.14 -4.85 3.94
CA MET A 166 -8.92 -4.87 4.72
C MET A 166 -8.99 -5.74 5.97
N THR A 167 -10.10 -5.68 6.70
CA THR A 167 -10.19 -6.31 8.02
C THR A 167 -11.50 -7.06 8.17
N ARG A 168 -11.42 -8.30 8.65
CA ARG A 168 -12.60 -9.07 9.06
C ARG A 168 -12.87 -8.82 10.54
N LEU A 169 -13.97 -8.13 10.84
CA LEU A 169 -14.50 -7.94 12.20
C LEU A 169 -15.98 -8.32 12.20
N LEU A 170 -16.26 -9.61 12.26
CA LEU A 170 -17.61 -10.16 12.35
C LEU A 170 -17.62 -11.29 13.38
N ASN A 171 -18.11 -11.00 14.56
CA ASN A 171 -18.12 -11.91 15.69
C ASN A 171 -19.54 -12.00 16.28
N SER A 172 -19.87 -13.17 16.84
CA SER A 172 -21.14 -13.43 17.49
C SER A 172 -20.96 -14.22 18.78
N GLY A 173 -22.01 -14.21 19.62
CA GLY A 173 -22.03 -14.95 20.88
C GLY A 173 -20.89 -14.54 21.82
N TYR A 174 -20.23 -15.52 22.40
CA TYR A 174 -19.16 -15.31 23.40
C TYR A 174 -17.89 -14.61 22.84
N LYS A 175 -17.71 -14.57 21.50
CA LYS A 175 -16.60 -13.86 20.87
C LYS A 175 -16.81 -12.34 20.77
N THR A 176 -17.98 -11.85 21.16
CA THR A 176 -18.32 -10.43 21.03
C THR A 176 -17.64 -9.57 22.10
N ASN A 177 -17.44 -10.13 23.30
CA ASN A 177 -16.83 -9.42 24.42
C ASN A 177 -16.07 -10.37 25.36
N PRO A 178 -14.71 -10.28 25.46
CA PRO A 178 -13.86 -9.49 24.57
C PRO A 178 -13.90 -10.05 23.14
N TRP A 179 -13.89 -9.18 22.16
CA TRP A 179 -13.94 -9.61 20.77
C TRP A 179 -12.64 -10.32 20.34
N TYR A 180 -12.78 -11.41 19.59
CA TYR A 180 -11.67 -12.11 18.94
C TYR A 180 -12.17 -12.88 17.70
N GLN A 181 -11.24 -13.18 16.80
CA GLN A 181 -11.51 -13.90 15.55
C GLN A 181 -11.32 -15.40 15.68
#